data_5b38ba62e7895dd3f4be731cb1248d76
#
_entry.id   5b38ba62e7895dd3f4be731cb1248d76
#
_cell.length_a   1.000
_cell.length_b   1.000
_cell.length_c   1.000
_cell.angle_alpha   90.00
_cell.angle_beta   90.00
_cell.angle_gamma   90.00
#
_symmetry.space_group_name_H-M   'P 1'
#
loop_
_entity.id
_entity.type
_entity.pdbx_description
1 polymer ?
#
loop_
_entity_poly.entity_id
_entity_poly.type
_entity_poly.pdbx_seq_one_letter_code
_entity_poly.pdbx_strand_id
1 'polypeptide(L)'
;MTPNTLLWPILVPALLAAIFLILPSRVRIVREVLAVAGSAGLLVLGFALFAAKDLTLSLPWLGMGIDFDLRLYQFSSFILLALTGFLFLIALFSTAKMKDDPKAREYYGYVFLAAAMANGAVLSDNFVPLVFFWEGLLVTIYGLITIGRKKTSNRTAVKAFIISGFCDFCMLLGIGILWAITGTLKMSAISVRPEGIAVLAFIMMMIGAIGKAGAMPFHTWIPDAAVDAPVGFMAFMPAAFEKLLGIYLLARITLDLFTLEKGTGLSLVLMIIGAATIVLAVMMALVQKDLKRLLSYHAVSQVGYMILGIGTAVPIGIAGGIFHMINHAMYKCGLFLSAGSVEHRTGTTELKKLGGLAREMPLTAAGFTVCALAISGVWPLNGFVSKEMVFHGALESGSVIFAIAAWVGAIFTFASFLKAGHAVFFGPRSKEVAATKESPAPIVIPILILAALCITFGVFNKLPLESFIQPILAGHVEAGTHLDFTSHALAVFNPVAGISILCLLIAFGLHAYGWKRGEKKAYLASEPVHKFPGLRQVYDLAEARVFDLYEQGIKFIQGLSWVLFKGIDRPIDFFFEKVVTSVGRAFTGIMSKAHNGQYANYLAWSVGGLVVVASIITLLVK
;
A
#
# COMPACT_ATOMS: atom_id res chain seq x y z
N MET A 1 30.16 14.76 0.89
CA MET A 1 28.99 15.25 0.11
C MET A 1 28.48 16.52 0.76
N THR A 2 27.89 17.44 -0.01
CA THR A 2 27.28 18.67 0.53
C THR A 2 25.81 18.39 0.90
N PRO A 3 25.21 19.12 1.85
CA PRO A 3 23.78 18.99 2.19
C PRO A 3 22.85 19.08 0.97
N ASN A 4 23.15 19.94 0.02
CA ASN A 4 22.36 20.10 -1.22
C ASN A 4 22.28 18.82 -2.08
N THR A 5 23.18 17.85 -1.84
CA THR A 5 23.11 16.54 -2.53
C THR A 5 21.79 15.80 -2.21
N LEU A 6 21.14 16.09 -1.07
CA LEU A 6 19.84 15.52 -0.69
C LEU A 6 18.69 15.91 -1.62
N LEU A 7 18.84 16.97 -2.40
CA LEU A 7 17.82 17.38 -3.37
C LEU A 7 17.81 16.51 -4.64
N TRP A 8 18.94 15.91 -5.03
CA TRP A 8 19.04 15.19 -6.29
C TRP A 8 18.17 13.93 -6.37
N PRO A 9 18.02 13.10 -5.31
CA PRO A 9 17.08 11.98 -5.32
C PRO A 9 15.63 12.38 -5.58
N ILE A 10 15.27 13.64 -5.34
CA ILE A 10 13.93 14.20 -5.55
C ILE A 10 13.85 14.87 -6.93
N LEU A 11 14.78 15.79 -7.21
CA LEU A 11 14.73 16.62 -8.42
C LEU A 11 14.99 15.85 -9.70
N VAL A 12 15.95 14.90 -9.70
CA VAL A 12 16.27 14.13 -10.91
C VAL A 12 15.08 13.30 -11.39
N PRO A 13 14.43 12.47 -10.57
CA PRO A 13 13.27 11.72 -11.03
C PRO A 13 12.07 12.62 -11.32
N ALA A 14 11.88 13.76 -10.63
CA ALA A 14 10.83 14.72 -10.94
C ALA A 14 11.04 15.37 -12.33
N LEU A 15 12.28 15.77 -12.65
CA LEU A 15 12.63 16.29 -13.96
C LEU A 15 12.43 15.25 -15.07
N LEU A 16 12.90 14.01 -14.84
CA LEU A 16 12.69 12.92 -15.80
C LEU A 16 11.19 12.62 -15.99
N ALA A 17 10.38 12.66 -14.93
CA ALA A 17 8.94 12.52 -15.04
C ALA A 17 8.32 13.60 -15.95
N ALA A 18 8.71 14.86 -15.75
CA ALA A 18 8.27 15.97 -16.60
C ALA A 18 8.70 15.78 -18.06
N ILE A 19 9.96 15.39 -18.28
CA ILE A 19 10.48 15.09 -19.62
C ILE A 19 9.66 13.96 -20.27
N PHE A 20 9.38 12.85 -19.58
CA PHE A 20 8.59 11.75 -20.14
C PHE A 20 7.18 12.16 -20.52
N LEU A 21 6.54 13.02 -19.73
CA LEU A 21 5.19 13.51 -20.01
C LEU A 21 5.13 14.47 -21.22
N ILE A 22 6.25 15.13 -21.56
CA ILE A 22 6.36 16.06 -22.71
C ILE A 22 6.84 15.33 -23.96
N LEU A 23 7.72 14.34 -23.84
CA LEU A 23 8.33 13.63 -24.97
C LEU A 23 7.27 13.03 -25.90
N PRO A 24 7.36 13.25 -27.22
CA PRO A 24 6.47 12.62 -28.19
C PRO A 24 6.56 11.08 -28.11
N SER A 25 5.42 10.40 -28.29
CA SER A 25 5.37 8.93 -28.26
C SER A 25 6.28 8.26 -29.29
N ARG A 26 6.62 8.97 -30.38
CA ARG A 26 7.49 8.48 -31.47
C ARG A 26 8.96 8.29 -31.05
N VAL A 27 9.47 8.99 -30.04
CA VAL A 27 10.88 8.92 -29.59
C VAL A 27 11.07 7.87 -28.49
N ARG A 28 10.59 6.66 -28.75
CA ARG A 28 10.57 5.56 -27.81
C ARG A 28 11.96 5.22 -27.26
N ILE A 29 12.97 5.04 -28.15
CA ILE A 29 14.33 4.65 -27.75
C ILE A 29 14.92 5.66 -26.78
N VAL A 30 14.76 6.96 -27.04
CA VAL A 30 15.24 8.03 -26.15
C VAL A 30 14.59 7.92 -24.77
N ARG A 31 13.27 7.67 -24.71
CA ARG A 31 12.55 7.49 -23.46
C ARG A 31 13.07 6.29 -22.65
N GLU A 32 13.26 5.14 -23.32
CA GLU A 32 13.76 3.92 -22.68
C GLU A 32 15.20 4.09 -22.17
N VAL A 33 16.08 4.68 -22.98
CA VAL A 33 17.47 4.96 -22.59
C VAL A 33 17.53 5.94 -21.43
N LEU A 34 16.76 7.04 -21.47
CA LEU A 34 16.68 8.01 -20.36
C LEU A 34 16.15 7.37 -19.09
N ALA A 35 15.15 6.48 -19.18
CA ALA A 35 14.60 5.80 -18.01
C ALA A 35 15.64 4.88 -17.36
N VAL A 36 16.34 4.06 -18.14
CA VAL A 36 17.36 3.15 -17.62
C VAL A 36 18.59 3.91 -17.13
N ALA A 37 19.13 4.86 -17.92
CA ALA A 37 20.30 5.63 -17.52
C ALA A 37 20.02 6.53 -16.30
N GLY A 38 18.86 7.19 -16.26
CA GLY A 38 18.47 8.03 -15.14
C GLY A 38 18.27 7.24 -13.86
N SER A 39 17.60 6.08 -13.93
CA SER A 39 17.42 5.20 -12.77
C SER A 39 18.75 4.56 -12.31
N ALA A 40 19.64 4.22 -13.23
CA ALA A 40 21.00 3.75 -12.90
C ALA A 40 21.82 4.84 -12.21
N GLY A 41 21.77 6.09 -12.70
CA GLY A 41 22.41 7.24 -12.06
C GLY A 41 21.85 7.48 -10.64
N LEU A 42 20.54 7.35 -10.45
CA LEU A 42 19.90 7.44 -9.14
C LEU A 42 20.33 6.30 -8.20
N LEU A 43 20.52 5.09 -8.72
CA LEU A 43 21.02 3.96 -7.92
C LEU A 43 22.47 4.21 -7.46
N VAL A 44 23.35 4.70 -8.35
CA VAL A 44 24.72 5.10 -7.98
C VAL A 44 24.70 6.20 -6.91
N LEU A 45 23.83 7.20 -7.05
CA LEU A 45 23.64 8.24 -6.06
C LEU A 45 23.13 7.65 -4.73
N GLY A 46 22.22 6.67 -4.78
CA GLY A 46 21.72 5.95 -3.61
C GLY A 46 22.84 5.26 -2.82
N PHE A 47 23.75 4.55 -3.51
CA PHE A 47 24.94 3.95 -2.88
C PHE A 47 25.87 5.01 -2.27
N ALA A 48 26.09 6.11 -2.98
CA ALA A 48 26.93 7.18 -2.51
C ALA A 48 26.35 7.88 -1.26
N LEU A 49 25.04 8.10 -1.21
CA LEU A 49 24.34 8.66 -0.05
C LEU A 49 24.31 7.66 1.12
N PHE A 50 24.12 6.38 0.86
CA PHE A 50 24.22 5.36 1.91
C PHE A 50 25.60 5.34 2.59
N ALA A 51 26.67 5.53 1.82
CA ALA A 51 28.03 5.61 2.35
C ALA A 51 28.32 6.93 3.11
N ALA A 52 27.54 8.00 2.83
CA ALA A 52 27.75 9.31 3.45
C ALA A 52 27.25 9.43 4.89
N LYS A 53 26.41 8.49 5.34
CA LYS A 53 25.81 8.37 6.67
C LYS A 53 24.87 9.52 7.01
N ASP A 54 25.31 10.56 7.74
CA ASP A 54 24.42 11.61 8.25
C ASP A 54 24.59 12.92 7.47
N LEU A 55 23.47 13.40 6.88
CA LEU A 55 23.38 14.70 6.22
C LEU A 55 22.04 15.36 6.56
N THR A 56 22.05 16.66 6.79
CA THR A 56 20.84 17.45 7.01
C THR A 56 20.83 18.67 6.10
N LEU A 57 19.66 19.01 5.58
CA LEU A 57 19.42 20.23 4.79
C LEU A 57 18.16 20.89 5.31
N SER A 58 18.24 22.17 5.63
CA SER A 58 17.08 22.99 5.98
C SER A 58 17.06 24.21 5.07
N LEU A 59 15.92 24.42 4.39
CA LEU A 59 15.70 25.56 3.51
C LEU A 59 14.42 26.27 3.94
N PRO A 60 14.39 27.60 4.00
CA PRO A 60 13.15 28.35 4.23
C PRO A 60 12.11 28.00 3.18
N TRP A 61 10.91 27.63 3.62
CA TRP A 61 9.81 27.28 2.74
C TRP A 61 8.50 27.86 3.29
N LEU A 62 7.51 28.15 2.49
CA LEU A 62 6.16 28.61 2.81
C LEU A 62 6.05 29.81 3.79
N GLY A 63 7.13 30.30 4.40
CA GLY A 63 7.08 31.30 5.47
C GLY A 63 6.57 30.76 6.80
N MET A 64 6.20 31.63 7.75
CA MET A 64 5.62 31.28 9.07
C MET A 64 6.44 30.25 9.90
N GLY A 65 7.75 30.16 9.67
CA GLY A 65 8.63 29.21 10.38
C GLY A 65 8.50 27.75 9.90
N ILE A 66 7.94 27.52 8.70
CA ILE A 66 7.89 26.21 8.09
C ILE A 66 9.07 26.06 7.15
N ASP A 67 9.97 25.16 7.50
CA ASP A 67 11.18 24.88 6.75
C ASP A 67 11.04 23.57 5.94
N PHE A 68 11.72 23.52 4.80
CA PHE A 68 11.90 22.32 4.00
C PHE A 68 13.10 21.56 4.57
N ASP A 69 12.83 20.74 5.60
CA ASP A 69 13.84 19.97 6.30
C ASP A 69 13.98 18.57 5.70
N LEU A 70 15.19 18.25 5.26
CA LEU A 70 15.58 16.92 4.81
C LEU A 70 16.66 16.35 5.72
N ARG A 71 16.55 15.07 6.04
CA ARG A 71 17.53 14.35 6.88
C ARG A 71 17.83 12.99 6.28
N LEU A 72 19.11 12.75 6.04
CA LEU A 72 19.66 11.44 5.73
C LEU A 72 20.30 10.90 7.02
N TYR A 73 19.87 9.74 7.45
CA TYR A 73 20.44 8.97 8.54
C TYR A 73 20.35 7.49 8.18
N GLN A 74 20.87 6.60 9.01
CA GLN A 74 21.01 5.18 8.64
C GLN A 74 19.73 4.56 8.09
N PHE A 75 18.57 4.83 8.71
CA PHE A 75 17.31 4.24 8.26
C PHE A 75 16.82 4.84 6.92
N SER A 76 16.79 6.17 6.82
CA SER A 76 16.36 6.82 5.57
C SER A 76 17.30 6.51 4.39
N SER A 77 18.61 6.40 4.63
CA SER A 77 19.59 6.06 3.59
C SER A 77 19.42 4.63 3.08
N PHE A 78 19.10 3.68 3.97
CA PHE A 78 18.79 2.31 3.61
C PHE A 78 17.53 2.20 2.75
N ILE A 79 16.44 2.88 3.15
CA ILE A 79 15.21 2.90 2.38
C ILE A 79 15.41 3.59 1.02
N LEU A 80 16.14 4.71 0.97
CA LEU A 80 16.46 5.43 -0.26
C LEU A 80 17.24 4.54 -1.25
N LEU A 81 18.24 3.79 -0.77
CA LEU A 81 18.98 2.84 -1.58
C LEU A 81 18.06 1.76 -2.16
N ALA A 82 17.16 1.21 -1.35
CA ALA A 82 16.19 0.22 -1.80
C ALA A 82 15.25 0.79 -2.87
N LEU A 83 14.68 1.99 -2.66
CA LEU A 83 13.78 2.65 -3.61
C LEU A 83 14.46 2.88 -4.96
N THR A 84 15.71 3.39 -4.98
CA THR A 84 16.47 3.60 -6.22
C THR A 84 16.82 2.29 -6.92
N GLY A 85 17.10 1.22 -6.17
CA GLY A 85 17.33 -0.11 -6.70
C GLY A 85 16.09 -0.70 -7.38
N PHE A 86 14.93 -0.64 -6.72
CA PHE A 86 13.67 -1.09 -7.33
C PHE A 86 13.27 -0.24 -8.54
N LEU A 87 13.47 1.08 -8.50
CA LEU A 87 13.22 1.95 -9.66
C LEU A 87 14.05 1.50 -10.88
N PHE A 88 15.33 1.18 -10.70
CA PHE A 88 16.18 0.70 -11.78
C PHE A 88 15.68 -0.63 -12.36
N LEU A 89 15.33 -1.60 -11.52
CA LEU A 89 14.83 -2.90 -11.99
C LEU A 89 13.49 -2.78 -12.72
N ILE A 90 12.60 -1.90 -12.26
CA ILE A 90 11.31 -1.64 -12.89
C ILE A 90 11.49 -0.87 -14.20
N ALA A 91 12.39 0.11 -14.27
CA ALA A 91 12.70 0.83 -15.51
C ALA A 91 13.22 -0.15 -16.58
N LEU A 92 14.14 -1.04 -16.21
CA LEU A 92 14.67 -2.07 -17.10
C LEU A 92 13.58 -3.03 -17.60
N PHE A 93 12.75 -3.59 -16.69
CA PHE A 93 11.62 -4.45 -17.03
C PHE A 93 10.64 -3.77 -18.00
N SER A 94 10.37 -2.50 -17.76
CA SER A 94 9.39 -1.73 -18.53
C SER A 94 9.82 -1.46 -19.96
N THR A 95 11.10 -1.47 -20.28
CA THR A 95 11.59 -1.28 -21.68
C THR A 95 11.02 -2.33 -22.64
N ALA A 96 10.85 -3.57 -22.18
CA ALA A 96 10.25 -4.63 -22.99
C ALA A 96 8.73 -4.75 -22.76
N LYS A 97 8.25 -4.60 -21.51
CA LYS A 97 6.81 -4.78 -21.19
C LYS A 97 5.94 -3.65 -21.73
N MET A 98 6.43 -2.40 -21.72
CA MET A 98 5.69 -1.21 -22.18
C MET A 98 6.07 -0.79 -23.61
N LYS A 99 6.79 -1.65 -24.32
CA LYS A 99 7.38 -1.36 -25.64
C LYS A 99 6.38 -0.78 -26.64
N ASP A 100 5.22 -1.41 -26.77
CA ASP A 100 4.20 -1.06 -27.75
C ASP A 100 2.92 -0.52 -27.09
N ASP A 101 3.00 -0.15 -25.81
CA ASP A 101 1.86 0.41 -25.10
C ASP A 101 1.69 1.91 -25.43
N PRO A 102 0.51 2.34 -25.92
CA PRO A 102 0.26 3.74 -26.25
C PRO A 102 0.34 4.68 -25.06
N LYS A 103 0.23 4.17 -23.82
CA LYS A 103 0.36 4.91 -22.56
C LYS A 103 1.74 4.80 -21.91
N ALA A 104 2.74 4.29 -22.65
CA ALA A 104 4.09 4.14 -22.12
C ALA A 104 4.69 5.48 -21.64
N ARG A 105 4.36 6.59 -22.29
CA ARG A 105 4.78 7.94 -21.90
C ARG A 105 4.28 8.29 -20.51
N GLU A 106 2.99 8.19 -20.30
CA GLU A 106 2.35 8.47 -19.02
C GLU A 106 2.81 7.49 -17.94
N TYR A 107 3.02 6.22 -18.29
CA TYR A 107 3.53 5.20 -17.38
C TYR A 107 4.92 5.59 -16.82
N TYR A 108 5.89 5.90 -17.70
CA TYR A 108 7.21 6.33 -17.23
C TYR A 108 7.14 7.64 -16.45
N GLY A 109 6.31 8.59 -16.89
CA GLY A 109 6.07 9.84 -16.17
C GLY A 109 5.61 9.60 -14.73
N TYR A 110 4.58 8.78 -14.53
CA TYR A 110 4.07 8.48 -13.19
C TYR A 110 5.03 7.61 -12.35
N VAL A 111 5.76 6.67 -12.96
CA VAL A 111 6.76 5.86 -12.24
C VAL A 111 7.88 6.74 -11.68
N PHE A 112 8.42 7.65 -12.47
CA PHE A 112 9.48 8.55 -12.02
C PHE A 112 8.97 9.64 -11.08
N LEU A 113 7.75 10.14 -11.28
CA LEU A 113 7.11 11.05 -10.33
C LEU A 113 6.90 10.36 -8.98
N ALA A 114 6.41 9.11 -8.96
CA ALA A 114 6.28 8.33 -7.74
C ALA A 114 7.62 8.12 -7.04
N ALA A 115 8.70 7.89 -7.78
CA ALA A 115 10.04 7.80 -7.20
C ALA A 115 10.49 9.12 -6.57
N ALA A 116 10.22 10.27 -7.22
CA ALA A 116 10.51 11.59 -6.64
C ALA A 116 9.75 11.81 -5.33
N MET A 117 8.45 11.50 -5.33
CA MET A 117 7.60 11.63 -4.14
C MET A 117 8.06 10.69 -3.02
N ALA A 118 8.36 9.42 -3.35
CA ALA A 118 8.82 8.44 -2.36
C ALA A 118 10.15 8.85 -1.72
N ASN A 119 11.12 9.28 -2.53
CA ASN A 119 12.42 9.73 -2.04
C ASN A 119 12.27 10.98 -1.16
N GLY A 120 11.41 11.92 -1.54
CA GLY A 120 11.11 13.11 -0.75
C GLY A 120 10.47 12.75 0.59
N ALA A 121 9.49 11.84 0.62
CA ALA A 121 8.86 11.39 1.86
C ALA A 121 9.85 10.71 2.82
N VAL A 122 10.76 9.87 2.31
CA VAL A 122 11.78 9.19 3.12
C VAL A 122 12.80 10.16 3.72
N LEU A 123 13.19 11.18 2.96
CA LEU A 123 14.17 12.17 3.40
C LEU A 123 13.57 13.27 4.29
N SER A 124 12.24 13.43 4.33
CA SER A 124 11.60 14.48 5.12
C SER A 124 11.85 14.33 6.62
N ASP A 125 12.27 15.44 7.26
CA ASP A 125 12.39 15.59 8.70
C ASP A 125 11.39 16.59 9.28
N ASN A 126 10.47 17.08 8.46
CA ASN A 126 9.37 17.95 8.83
C ASN A 126 8.06 17.37 8.27
N PHE A 127 6.99 17.42 9.04
CA PHE A 127 5.71 16.85 8.64
C PHE A 127 5.10 17.53 7.42
N VAL A 128 5.34 18.81 7.17
CA VAL A 128 4.75 19.50 6.00
C VAL A 128 5.34 18.99 4.69
N PRO A 129 6.68 18.96 4.48
CA PRO A 129 7.27 18.27 3.34
C PRO A 129 6.88 16.79 3.24
N LEU A 130 6.84 16.06 4.38
CA LEU A 130 6.40 14.66 4.39
C LEU A 130 5.02 14.50 3.77
N VAL A 131 4.03 15.27 4.23
CA VAL A 131 2.65 15.24 3.72
C VAL A 131 2.60 15.62 2.25
N PHE A 132 3.30 16.66 1.83
CA PHE A 132 3.36 17.05 0.42
C PHE A 132 3.80 15.90 -0.48
N PHE A 133 4.88 15.20 -0.14
CA PHE A 133 5.38 14.07 -0.91
C PHE A 133 4.46 12.84 -0.79
N TRP A 134 3.89 12.63 0.37
CA TRP A 134 3.00 11.50 0.65
C TRP A 134 1.69 11.57 -0.13
N GLU A 135 1.10 12.76 -0.23
CA GLU A 135 -0.11 13.01 -1.05
C GLU A 135 0.21 12.95 -2.55
N GLY A 136 1.41 13.39 -2.96
CA GLY A 136 1.86 13.25 -4.33
C GLY A 136 1.88 11.81 -4.82
N LEU A 137 2.18 10.83 -3.93
CA LEU A 137 2.11 9.41 -4.24
C LEU A 137 0.67 8.95 -4.56
N LEU A 138 -0.33 9.48 -3.88
CA LEU A 138 -1.73 9.14 -4.10
C LEU A 138 -2.17 9.46 -5.55
N VAL A 139 -1.75 10.61 -6.06
CA VAL A 139 -1.98 11.00 -7.46
C VAL A 139 -1.31 10.03 -8.43
N THR A 140 -0.08 9.60 -8.13
CA THR A 140 0.65 8.68 -9.02
C THR A 140 0.04 7.27 -9.02
N ILE A 141 -0.46 6.78 -7.88
CA ILE A 141 -1.19 5.50 -7.77
C ILE A 141 -2.44 5.54 -8.65
N TYR A 142 -3.25 6.60 -8.52
CA TYR A 142 -4.43 6.80 -9.35
C TYR A 142 -4.08 6.76 -10.85
N GLY A 143 -3.07 7.55 -11.27
CA GLY A 143 -2.62 7.62 -12.66
C GLY A 143 -2.15 6.25 -13.19
N LEU A 144 -1.34 5.54 -12.43
CA LEU A 144 -0.80 4.24 -12.84
C LEU A 144 -1.87 3.15 -12.96
N ILE A 145 -2.89 3.15 -12.09
CA ILE A 145 -4.00 2.18 -12.20
C ILE A 145 -4.82 2.45 -13.46
N THR A 146 -5.09 3.71 -13.79
CA THR A 146 -5.88 4.08 -14.98
C THR A 146 -5.22 3.67 -16.30
N ILE A 147 -3.89 3.56 -16.34
CA ILE A 147 -3.13 3.09 -17.51
C ILE A 147 -3.53 1.66 -17.92
N GLY A 148 -4.04 0.84 -17.01
CA GLY A 148 -4.48 -0.52 -17.31
C GLY A 148 -5.62 -0.62 -18.33
N ARG A 149 -6.42 0.44 -18.51
CA ARG A 149 -7.47 0.61 -19.54
C ARG A 149 -8.53 -0.50 -19.57
N LYS A 150 -8.72 -1.23 -18.49
CA LYS A 150 -9.84 -2.15 -18.36
C LYS A 150 -11.09 -1.36 -17.98
N LYS A 151 -12.27 -1.94 -18.23
CA LYS A 151 -13.55 -1.31 -17.90
C LYS A 151 -13.66 -0.91 -16.41
N THR A 152 -12.97 -1.63 -15.55
CA THR A 152 -12.95 -1.45 -14.09
C THR A 152 -11.81 -0.58 -13.59
N SER A 153 -10.78 -0.27 -14.41
CA SER A 153 -9.57 0.44 -13.97
C SER A 153 -9.87 1.78 -13.31
N ASN A 154 -10.79 2.59 -13.85
CA ASN A 154 -11.14 3.87 -13.26
C ASN A 154 -11.84 3.71 -11.90
N ARG A 155 -12.75 2.72 -11.74
CA ARG A 155 -13.39 2.42 -10.46
C ARG A 155 -12.36 1.98 -9.42
N THR A 156 -11.42 1.14 -9.82
CA THR A 156 -10.32 0.67 -8.96
C THR A 156 -9.38 1.82 -8.58
N ALA A 157 -9.07 2.73 -9.50
CA ALA A 157 -8.27 3.92 -9.22
C ALA A 157 -8.96 4.85 -8.20
N VAL A 158 -10.27 5.11 -8.37
CA VAL A 158 -11.08 5.88 -7.41
C VAL A 158 -11.12 5.18 -6.05
N LYS A 159 -11.32 3.87 -6.02
CA LYS A 159 -11.30 3.09 -4.78
C LYS A 159 -9.96 3.20 -4.03
N ALA A 160 -8.85 3.06 -4.75
CA ALA A 160 -7.51 3.23 -4.19
C ALA A 160 -7.32 4.64 -3.63
N PHE A 161 -7.74 5.66 -4.39
CA PHE A 161 -7.65 7.06 -4.00
C PHE A 161 -8.45 7.35 -2.70
N ILE A 162 -9.69 6.88 -2.62
CA ILE A 162 -10.57 7.14 -1.46
C ILE A 162 -10.06 6.40 -0.21
N ILE A 163 -9.67 5.11 -0.33
CA ILE A 163 -9.17 4.36 0.83
C ILE A 163 -7.88 4.96 1.36
N SER A 164 -6.91 5.25 0.47
CA SER A 164 -5.64 5.83 0.89
C SER A 164 -5.82 7.25 1.40
N GLY A 165 -6.62 8.09 0.73
CA GLY A 165 -6.92 9.46 1.17
C GLY A 165 -7.61 9.52 2.53
N PHE A 166 -8.49 8.56 2.85
CA PHE A 166 -9.06 8.45 4.21
C PHE A 166 -7.97 8.16 5.26
N CYS A 167 -7.04 7.24 4.96
CA CYS A 167 -5.94 6.95 5.87
C CYS A 167 -4.99 8.14 6.04
N ASP A 168 -4.73 8.86 4.95
CA ASP A 168 -3.89 10.05 4.93
C ASP A 168 -4.56 11.20 5.70
N PHE A 169 -5.90 11.35 5.61
CA PHE A 169 -6.67 12.29 6.45
C PHE A 169 -6.55 11.98 7.96
N CYS A 170 -6.63 10.69 8.33
CA CYS A 170 -6.38 10.29 9.72
C CYS A 170 -4.94 10.68 10.16
N MET A 171 -3.94 10.45 9.31
CA MET A 171 -2.55 10.84 9.58
C MET A 171 -2.41 12.35 9.80
N LEU A 172 -3.04 13.17 8.96
CA LEU A 172 -3.07 14.62 9.11
C LEU A 172 -3.65 15.05 10.46
N LEU A 173 -4.75 14.43 10.88
CA LEU A 173 -5.34 14.67 12.20
C LEU A 173 -4.34 14.31 13.32
N GLY A 174 -3.67 13.16 13.22
CA GLY A 174 -2.65 12.74 14.17
C GLY A 174 -1.48 13.71 14.25
N ILE A 175 -1.00 14.20 13.10
CA ILE A 175 0.05 15.22 13.01
C ILE A 175 -0.41 16.54 13.67
N GLY A 176 -1.64 16.97 13.42
CA GLY A 176 -2.20 18.17 14.03
C GLY A 176 -2.28 18.09 15.56
N ILE A 177 -2.71 16.92 16.09
CA ILE A 177 -2.71 16.68 17.54
C ILE A 177 -1.28 16.69 18.10
N LEU A 178 -0.34 16.02 17.40
CA LEU A 178 1.06 15.95 17.83
C LEU A 178 1.71 17.33 17.84
N TRP A 179 1.46 18.15 16.82
CA TRP A 179 1.88 19.54 16.78
C TRP A 179 1.29 20.38 17.92
N ALA A 180 0.01 20.22 18.22
CA ALA A 180 -0.63 20.92 19.34
C ALA A 180 -0.01 20.58 20.71
N ILE A 181 0.51 19.36 20.88
CA ILE A 181 1.16 18.90 22.11
C ILE A 181 2.61 19.40 22.19
N THR A 182 3.34 19.34 21.06
CA THR A 182 4.81 19.53 21.06
C THR A 182 5.24 20.93 20.63
N GLY A 183 4.38 21.68 19.95
CA GLY A 183 4.68 23.00 19.39
C GLY A 183 5.63 22.97 18.19
N THR A 184 6.03 21.78 17.68
CA THR A 184 6.97 21.64 16.56
C THR A 184 6.45 20.66 15.51
N LEU A 185 6.85 20.90 14.23
CA LEU A 185 6.60 20.01 13.11
C LEU A 185 7.85 19.23 12.69
N LYS A 186 9.00 19.52 13.31
CA LYS A 186 10.27 18.86 13.02
C LYS A 186 10.31 17.49 13.70
N MET A 187 10.32 16.43 12.88
CA MET A 187 10.17 15.06 13.37
C MET A 187 11.31 14.62 14.30
N SER A 188 12.55 15.01 14.00
CA SER A 188 13.72 14.68 14.83
C SER A 188 13.75 15.38 16.19
N ALA A 189 12.90 16.38 16.41
CA ALA A 189 12.78 17.09 17.67
C ALA A 189 11.63 16.57 18.56
N ILE A 190 10.91 15.56 18.09
CA ILE A 190 9.73 15.01 18.77
C ILE A 190 10.08 13.66 19.39
N SER A 191 9.77 13.50 20.67
CA SER A 191 9.74 12.22 21.37
C SER A 191 8.70 12.31 22.48
N VAL A 192 7.59 11.59 22.34
CA VAL A 192 6.42 11.70 23.24
C VAL A 192 6.03 10.32 23.75
N ARG A 193 5.72 10.21 25.04
CA ARG A 193 5.06 9.02 25.56
C ARG A 193 3.60 9.01 25.11
N PRO A 194 3.09 7.89 24.60
CA PRO A 194 1.72 7.80 24.10
C PRO A 194 0.72 7.66 25.28
N GLU A 195 0.45 8.78 25.96
CA GLU A 195 -0.48 8.89 27.09
C GLU A 195 -1.54 9.97 26.78
N GLY A 196 -2.71 9.85 27.39
CA GLY A 196 -3.81 10.81 27.20
C GLY A 196 -4.15 11.01 25.71
N ILE A 197 -4.18 12.26 25.25
CA ILE A 197 -4.49 12.60 23.86
C ILE A 197 -3.43 12.15 22.85
N ALA A 198 -2.17 11.93 23.29
CA ALA A 198 -1.10 11.42 22.45
C ALA A 198 -1.36 9.98 21.96
N VAL A 199 -2.17 9.20 22.68
CA VAL A 199 -2.68 7.89 22.21
C VAL A 199 -3.50 8.06 20.93
N LEU A 200 -4.37 9.07 20.88
CA LEU A 200 -5.16 9.34 19.68
C LEU A 200 -4.25 9.77 18.51
N ALA A 201 -3.26 10.63 18.76
CA ALA A 201 -2.28 11.02 17.74
C ALA A 201 -1.54 9.79 17.18
N PHE A 202 -1.06 8.89 18.05
CA PHE A 202 -0.43 7.63 17.65
C PHE A 202 -1.35 6.79 16.76
N ILE A 203 -2.60 6.55 17.19
CA ILE A 203 -3.56 5.72 16.42
C ILE A 203 -3.84 6.35 15.05
N MET A 204 -4.07 7.64 15.00
CA MET A 204 -4.37 8.35 13.75
C MET A 204 -3.18 8.30 12.77
N MET A 205 -1.96 8.52 13.25
CA MET A 205 -0.75 8.41 12.41
C MET A 205 -0.46 6.95 12.01
N MET A 206 -0.69 6.00 12.90
CA MET A 206 -0.60 4.57 12.62
C MET A 206 -1.55 4.17 11.48
N ILE A 207 -2.79 4.66 11.46
CA ILE A 207 -3.76 4.39 10.37
C ILE A 207 -3.18 4.85 9.03
N GLY A 208 -2.59 6.04 8.94
CA GLY A 208 -1.92 6.51 7.73
C GLY A 208 -0.79 5.58 7.26
N ALA A 209 0.08 5.20 8.17
CA ALA A 209 1.22 4.33 7.88
C ALA A 209 0.79 2.92 7.42
N ILE A 210 -0.11 2.25 8.17
CA ILE A 210 -0.59 0.90 7.81
C ILE A 210 -1.51 0.92 6.59
N GLY A 211 -2.26 2.00 6.36
CA GLY A 211 -3.06 2.21 5.16
C GLY A 211 -2.20 2.28 3.90
N LYS A 212 -1.10 3.05 3.93
CA LYS A 212 -0.13 3.10 2.84
C LYS A 212 0.57 1.75 2.65
N ALA A 213 0.91 1.05 3.72
CA ALA A 213 1.44 -0.32 3.63
C ALA A 213 0.41 -1.33 3.06
N GLY A 214 -0.87 -0.99 3.05
CA GLY A 214 -1.94 -1.84 2.56
C GLY A 214 -2.27 -2.99 3.50
N ALA A 215 -2.28 -2.74 4.82
CA ALA A 215 -2.76 -3.70 5.81
C ALA A 215 -4.29 -3.76 5.86
N MET A 216 -4.83 -4.80 6.45
CA MET A 216 -6.26 -4.83 6.78
C MET A 216 -6.60 -3.78 7.85
N PRO A 217 -7.73 -3.10 7.70
CA PRO A 217 -8.79 -3.31 6.71
C PRO A 217 -8.68 -2.47 5.41
N PHE A 218 -7.60 -1.71 5.20
CA PHE A 218 -7.43 -0.72 4.12
C PHE A 218 -6.87 -1.30 2.81
N HIS A 219 -6.79 -2.63 2.68
CA HIS A 219 -6.11 -3.36 1.61
C HIS A 219 -6.95 -3.59 0.34
N THR A 220 -8.27 -3.40 0.37
CA THR A 220 -9.19 -4.02 -0.59
C THR A 220 -9.05 -3.52 -2.03
N TRP A 221 -8.39 -2.39 -2.25
CA TRP A 221 -8.07 -1.89 -3.58
C TRP A 221 -6.90 -2.65 -4.25
N ILE A 222 -5.98 -3.25 -3.47
CA ILE A 222 -4.76 -3.90 -3.99
C ILE A 222 -5.08 -5.15 -4.84
N PRO A 223 -5.97 -6.06 -4.41
CA PRO A 223 -6.40 -7.20 -5.24
C PRO A 223 -7.17 -6.79 -6.50
N ASP A 224 -7.92 -5.70 -6.46
CA ASP A 224 -8.60 -5.16 -7.63
C ASP A 224 -7.58 -4.55 -8.62
N ALA A 225 -6.62 -3.76 -8.12
CA ALA A 225 -5.53 -3.20 -8.92
C ALA A 225 -4.63 -4.26 -9.56
N ALA A 226 -4.45 -5.43 -8.91
CA ALA A 226 -3.65 -6.52 -9.46
C ALA A 226 -4.19 -7.01 -10.82
N VAL A 227 -5.52 -6.97 -11.00
CA VAL A 227 -6.17 -7.34 -12.25
C VAL A 227 -6.25 -6.15 -13.20
N ASP A 228 -6.50 -4.95 -12.69
CA ASP A 228 -6.87 -3.77 -13.48
C ASP A 228 -5.70 -2.89 -13.91
N ALA A 229 -4.58 -2.92 -13.19
CA ALA A 229 -3.39 -2.12 -13.47
C ALA A 229 -2.32 -2.90 -14.27
N PRO A 230 -1.36 -2.21 -14.89
CA PRO A 230 -0.18 -2.85 -15.47
C PRO A 230 0.59 -3.63 -14.39
N VAL A 231 1.13 -4.79 -14.75
CA VAL A 231 1.89 -5.62 -13.79
C VAL A 231 3.13 -4.91 -13.24
N GLY A 232 3.77 -4.05 -14.05
CA GLY A 232 4.88 -3.22 -13.60
C GLY A 232 4.51 -2.29 -12.44
N PHE A 233 3.28 -1.74 -12.44
CA PHE A 233 2.76 -0.99 -11.30
C PHE A 233 2.65 -1.86 -10.04
N MET A 234 2.15 -3.10 -10.17
CA MET A 234 2.01 -4.01 -9.02
C MET A 234 3.36 -4.41 -8.41
N ALA A 235 4.38 -4.59 -9.26
CA ALA A 235 5.75 -4.86 -8.82
C ALA A 235 6.43 -3.63 -8.18
N PHE A 236 6.12 -2.44 -8.67
CA PHE A 236 6.70 -1.17 -8.23
C PHE A 236 6.04 -0.65 -6.95
N MET A 237 4.73 -0.35 -6.98
CA MET A 237 4.02 0.29 -5.87
C MET A 237 3.59 -0.73 -4.79
N PRO A 238 2.61 -1.63 -5.02
CA PRO A 238 2.13 -2.52 -3.95
C PRO A 238 3.14 -3.54 -3.45
N ALA A 239 4.11 -3.95 -4.28
CA ALA A 239 5.11 -4.93 -3.86
C ALA A 239 6.30 -4.31 -3.12
N ALA A 240 6.77 -3.13 -3.54
CA ALA A 240 7.97 -2.50 -3.01
C ALA A 240 7.70 -1.14 -2.35
N PHE A 241 7.41 -0.09 -3.10
CA PHE A 241 7.42 1.29 -2.61
C PHE A 241 6.46 1.54 -1.45
N GLU A 242 5.20 1.13 -1.57
CA GLU A 242 4.21 1.35 -0.51
C GLU A 242 4.56 0.61 0.79
N LYS A 243 5.15 -0.57 0.67
CA LYS A 243 5.57 -1.35 1.84
C LYS A 243 6.77 -0.71 2.52
N LEU A 244 7.77 -0.32 1.72
CA LEU A 244 8.93 0.40 2.22
C LEU A 244 8.50 1.69 2.93
N LEU A 245 7.66 2.51 2.30
CA LEU A 245 7.22 3.80 2.86
C LEU A 245 6.31 3.64 4.08
N GLY A 246 5.27 2.80 3.99
CA GLY A 246 4.30 2.65 5.06
C GLY A 246 4.91 2.03 6.31
N ILE A 247 5.74 1.00 6.17
CA ILE A 247 6.43 0.37 7.31
C ILE A 247 7.57 1.23 7.83
N TYR A 248 8.29 1.97 6.95
CA TYR A 248 9.26 2.97 7.38
C TYR A 248 8.61 4.03 8.28
N LEU A 249 7.47 4.58 7.85
CA LEU A 249 6.76 5.57 8.67
C LEU A 249 6.22 4.96 9.96
N LEU A 250 5.70 3.71 9.93
CA LEU A 250 5.27 3.01 11.13
C LEU A 250 6.43 2.83 12.12
N ALA A 251 7.59 2.42 11.63
CA ALA A 251 8.79 2.29 12.48
C ALA A 251 9.21 3.66 13.05
N ARG A 252 9.18 4.74 12.28
CA ARG A 252 9.44 6.10 12.80
C ARG A 252 8.40 6.52 13.85
N ILE A 253 7.14 6.19 13.66
CA ILE A 253 6.08 6.48 14.66
C ILE A 253 6.38 5.73 15.96
N THR A 254 6.74 4.46 15.87
CA THR A 254 6.91 3.61 17.07
C THR A 254 8.26 3.75 17.77
N LEU A 255 9.30 4.19 17.05
CA LEU A 255 10.68 4.27 17.56
C LEU A 255 11.13 5.72 17.81
N ASP A 256 10.87 6.64 16.86
CA ASP A 256 11.37 8.02 16.93
C ASP A 256 10.38 8.94 17.61
N LEU A 257 9.11 8.96 17.14
CA LEU A 257 8.11 9.96 17.55
C LEU A 257 7.42 9.60 18.86
N PHE A 258 7.15 8.32 19.07
CA PHE A 258 6.53 7.80 20.28
C PHE A 258 7.36 6.64 20.84
N THR A 259 7.53 6.63 22.16
CA THR A 259 8.19 5.51 22.83
C THR A 259 7.19 4.39 23.04
N LEU A 260 7.14 3.44 22.11
CA LEU A 260 6.27 2.26 22.24
C LEU A 260 6.92 1.23 23.16
N GLU A 261 6.27 0.92 24.28
CA GLU A 261 6.76 -0.06 25.24
C GLU A 261 6.06 -1.41 25.08
N LYS A 262 6.81 -2.50 25.37
CA LYS A 262 6.31 -3.87 25.39
C LYS A 262 5.14 -4.02 26.37
N GLY A 263 4.10 -4.77 25.96
CA GLY A 263 2.94 -5.08 26.80
C GLY A 263 1.94 -3.95 26.98
N THR A 264 2.14 -2.79 26.32
CA THR A 264 1.16 -1.70 26.32
C THR A 264 -0.04 -2.01 25.43
N GLY A 265 -1.16 -1.30 25.65
CA GLY A 265 -2.36 -1.44 24.82
C GLY A 265 -2.11 -1.16 23.33
N LEU A 266 -1.21 -0.21 22.99
CA LEU A 266 -0.84 0.11 21.62
C LEU A 266 0.01 -0.99 20.97
N SER A 267 0.95 -1.59 21.72
CA SER A 267 1.67 -2.77 21.30
C SER A 267 0.72 -3.92 20.96
N LEU A 268 -0.26 -4.18 21.85
CA LEU A 268 -1.28 -5.20 21.62
C LEU A 268 -2.14 -4.91 20.40
N VAL A 269 -2.56 -3.66 20.17
CA VAL A 269 -3.35 -3.25 18.99
C VAL A 269 -2.55 -3.54 17.69
N LEU A 270 -1.28 -3.19 17.62
CA LEU A 270 -0.43 -3.49 16.47
C LEU A 270 -0.29 -5.00 16.25
N MET A 271 -0.07 -5.78 17.31
CA MET A 271 0.03 -7.24 17.20
C MET A 271 -1.28 -7.87 16.72
N ILE A 272 -2.44 -7.38 17.18
CA ILE A 272 -3.76 -7.84 16.71
C ILE A 272 -3.94 -7.52 15.22
N ILE A 273 -3.68 -6.27 14.80
CA ILE A 273 -3.78 -5.86 13.40
C ILE A 273 -2.84 -6.71 12.53
N GLY A 274 -1.60 -6.91 12.98
CA GLY A 274 -0.61 -7.74 12.30
C GLY A 274 -1.09 -9.18 12.12
N ALA A 275 -1.50 -9.84 13.20
CA ALA A 275 -1.96 -11.24 13.19
C ALA A 275 -3.24 -11.42 12.36
N ALA A 276 -4.21 -10.52 12.48
CA ALA A 276 -5.43 -10.53 11.67
C ALA A 276 -5.10 -10.37 10.18
N THR A 277 -4.21 -9.43 9.84
CA THR A 277 -3.75 -9.21 8.45
C THR A 277 -3.04 -10.45 7.89
N ILE A 278 -2.17 -11.12 8.68
CA ILE A 278 -1.51 -12.37 8.27
C ILE A 278 -2.55 -13.42 7.88
N VAL A 279 -3.43 -13.76 8.81
CA VAL A 279 -4.32 -14.93 8.68
C VAL A 279 -5.40 -14.67 7.64
N LEU A 280 -6.12 -13.56 7.75
CA LEU A 280 -7.26 -13.31 6.87
C LEU A 280 -6.83 -13.10 5.41
N ALA A 281 -5.73 -12.37 5.17
CA ALA A 281 -5.27 -12.14 3.80
C ALA A 281 -4.68 -13.40 3.16
N VAL A 282 -3.96 -14.25 3.89
CA VAL A 282 -3.43 -15.50 3.33
C VAL A 282 -4.54 -16.49 3.01
N MET A 283 -5.60 -16.54 3.82
CA MET A 283 -6.77 -17.35 3.52
C MET A 283 -7.41 -16.90 2.19
N MET A 284 -7.58 -15.59 1.99
CA MET A 284 -8.08 -15.06 0.71
C MET A 284 -7.14 -15.35 -0.46
N ALA A 285 -5.81 -15.31 -0.27
CA ALA A 285 -4.84 -15.69 -1.30
C ALA A 285 -4.99 -17.15 -1.73
N LEU A 286 -5.21 -18.04 -0.77
CA LEU A 286 -5.27 -19.49 -1.00
C LEU A 286 -6.37 -19.89 -1.99
N VAL A 287 -7.50 -19.18 -2.00
CA VAL A 287 -8.66 -19.50 -2.87
C VAL A 287 -8.59 -18.84 -4.25
N GLN A 288 -7.67 -17.89 -4.48
CA GLN A 288 -7.59 -17.18 -5.76
C GLN A 288 -7.23 -18.11 -6.94
N LYS A 289 -7.83 -17.84 -8.10
CA LYS A 289 -7.63 -18.57 -9.36
C LYS A 289 -6.86 -17.74 -10.42
N ASP A 290 -6.53 -16.50 -10.12
CA ASP A 290 -5.65 -15.63 -10.90
C ASP A 290 -4.33 -15.41 -10.16
N LEU A 291 -3.19 -15.54 -10.87
CA LEU A 291 -1.86 -15.45 -10.27
C LEU A 291 -1.59 -14.06 -9.68
N LYS A 292 -1.91 -12.98 -10.39
CA LYS A 292 -1.66 -11.61 -9.90
C LYS A 292 -2.51 -11.30 -8.66
N ARG A 293 -3.76 -11.75 -8.64
CA ARG A 293 -4.67 -11.57 -7.51
C ARG A 293 -4.21 -12.38 -6.29
N LEU A 294 -3.74 -13.62 -6.50
CA LEU A 294 -3.11 -14.44 -5.46
C LEU A 294 -1.89 -13.71 -4.87
N LEU A 295 -1.00 -13.21 -5.72
CA LEU A 295 0.18 -12.46 -5.29
C LEU A 295 -0.18 -11.19 -4.51
N SER A 296 -1.25 -10.50 -4.87
CA SER A 296 -1.68 -9.27 -4.20
C SER A 296 -2.17 -9.52 -2.77
N TYR A 297 -2.96 -10.58 -2.53
CA TYR A 297 -3.37 -10.96 -1.17
C TYR A 297 -2.18 -11.41 -0.32
N HIS A 298 -1.19 -12.07 -0.93
CA HIS A 298 0.06 -12.35 -0.23
C HIS A 298 0.87 -11.07 0.06
N ALA A 299 0.80 -10.04 -0.78
CA ALA A 299 1.43 -8.76 -0.47
C ALA A 299 0.79 -8.11 0.78
N VAL A 300 -0.51 -8.26 0.96
CA VAL A 300 -1.24 -7.82 2.17
C VAL A 300 -0.85 -8.66 3.38
N SER A 301 -0.91 -10.00 3.26
CA SER A 301 -0.61 -10.91 4.37
C SER A 301 0.79 -10.68 4.95
N GLN A 302 1.80 -10.46 4.09
CA GLN A 302 3.17 -10.25 4.57
C GLN A 302 3.37 -8.91 5.30
N VAL A 303 2.57 -7.88 5.01
CA VAL A 303 2.55 -6.64 5.82
C VAL A 303 2.18 -6.93 7.27
N GLY A 304 1.30 -7.91 7.49
CA GLY A 304 0.95 -8.36 8.83
C GLY A 304 2.16 -8.83 9.65
N TYR A 305 3.14 -9.53 9.04
CA TYR A 305 4.38 -9.92 9.74
C TYR A 305 5.23 -8.70 10.12
N MET A 306 5.28 -7.68 9.27
CA MET A 306 6.03 -6.44 9.56
C MET A 306 5.42 -5.70 10.74
N ILE A 307 4.08 -5.53 10.71
CA ILE A 307 3.33 -4.85 11.77
C ILE A 307 3.40 -5.65 13.07
N LEU A 308 3.25 -6.98 13.00
CA LEU A 308 3.37 -7.86 14.17
C LEU A 308 4.76 -7.73 14.79
N GLY A 309 5.83 -7.83 13.98
CA GLY A 309 7.21 -7.71 14.46
C GLY A 309 7.47 -6.39 15.17
N ILE A 310 7.09 -5.26 14.55
CA ILE A 310 7.24 -3.92 15.16
C ILE A 310 6.36 -3.80 16.41
N GLY A 311 5.13 -4.32 16.36
CA GLY A 311 4.15 -4.25 17.44
C GLY A 311 4.56 -5.02 18.70
N THR A 312 5.49 -5.99 18.61
CA THR A 312 6.02 -6.70 19.79
C THR A 312 6.76 -5.77 20.76
N ALA A 313 7.27 -4.64 20.24
CA ALA A 313 8.12 -3.69 20.97
C ALA A 313 9.32 -4.35 21.68
N VAL A 314 9.84 -5.47 21.11
CA VAL A 314 11.10 -6.09 21.54
C VAL A 314 12.11 -6.04 20.41
N PRO A 315 13.43 -5.90 20.69
CA PRO A 315 14.45 -5.64 19.67
C PRO A 315 14.46 -6.64 18.52
N ILE A 316 14.38 -7.97 18.81
CA ILE A 316 14.39 -8.99 17.78
C ILE A 316 13.12 -8.98 16.91
N GLY A 317 11.97 -8.67 17.50
CA GLY A 317 10.71 -8.55 16.76
C GLY A 317 10.71 -7.35 15.84
N ILE A 318 11.16 -6.17 16.33
CA ILE A 318 11.30 -4.94 15.54
C ILE A 318 12.29 -5.15 14.39
N ALA A 319 13.48 -5.71 14.70
CA ALA A 319 14.47 -6.07 13.68
C ALA A 319 13.88 -7.02 12.63
N GLY A 320 13.15 -8.05 13.08
CA GLY A 320 12.45 -8.99 12.21
C GLY A 320 11.43 -8.30 11.30
N GLY A 321 10.62 -7.38 11.83
CA GLY A 321 9.64 -6.60 11.07
C GLY A 321 10.27 -5.72 9.99
N ILE A 322 11.32 -4.98 10.32
CA ILE A 322 12.08 -4.12 9.38
C ILE A 322 12.83 -4.98 8.35
N PHE A 323 13.46 -6.07 8.77
CA PHE A 323 14.14 -6.97 7.84
C PHE A 323 13.14 -7.69 6.93
N HIS A 324 11.95 -8.03 7.44
CA HIS A 324 10.90 -8.63 6.62
C HIS A 324 10.37 -7.65 5.56
N MET A 325 10.34 -6.36 5.84
CA MET A 325 9.95 -5.31 4.89
C MET A 325 10.82 -5.31 3.63
N ILE A 326 12.15 -5.31 3.78
CA ILE A 326 13.05 -5.31 2.61
C ILE A 326 13.06 -6.68 1.91
N ASN A 327 13.05 -7.78 2.65
CA ASN A 327 12.95 -9.12 2.09
C ASN A 327 11.66 -9.28 1.29
N HIS A 328 10.54 -8.77 1.82
CA HIS A 328 9.26 -8.74 1.12
C HIS A 328 9.36 -7.98 -0.20
N ALA A 329 9.93 -6.78 -0.20
CA ALA A 329 10.07 -5.99 -1.42
C ALA A 329 10.83 -6.76 -2.50
N MET A 330 11.91 -7.47 -2.15
CA MET A 330 12.69 -8.30 -3.07
C MET A 330 11.87 -9.44 -3.68
N TYR A 331 11.41 -10.39 -2.85
CA TYR A 331 10.71 -11.56 -3.39
C TYR A 331 9.35 -11.22 -3.99
N LYS A 332 8.65 -10.20 -3.48
CA LYS A 332 7.34 -9.84 -4.00
C LYS A 332 7.43 -9.11 -5.34
N CYS A 333 8.39 -8.20 -5.50
CA CYS A 333 8.70 -7.61 -6.79
C CYS A 333 9.07 -8.70 -7.80
N GLY A 334 9.99 -9.63 -7.45
CA GLY A 334 10.37 -10.75 -8.29
C GLY A 334 9.20 -11.64 -8.72
N LEU A 335 8.25 -11.92 -7.81
CA LEU A 335 7.05 -12.69 -8.09
C LEU A 335 6.10 -11.97 -9.05
N PHE A 336 5.86 -10.66 -8.87
CA PHE A 336 5.03 -9.90 -9.80
C PHE A 336 5.71 -9.74 -11.17
N LEU A 337 7.02 -9.53 -11.23
CA LEU A 337 7.76 -9.49 -12.49
C LEU A 337 7.70 -10.85 -13.21
N SER A 338 7.77 -11.96 -12.46
CA SER A 338 7.60 -13.32 -13.01
C SER A 338 6.17 -13.52 -13.55
N ALA A 339 5.15 -13.08 -12.83
CA ALA A 339 3.77 -13.08 -13.32
C ALA A 339 3.62 -12.21 -14.56
N GLY A 340 4.32 -11.07 -14.62
CA GLY A 340 4.40 -10.21 -15.79
C GLY A 340 5.10 -10.84 -16.99
N SER A 341 6.13 -11.64 -16.75
CA SER A 341 6.81 -12.45 -17.77
C SER A 341 5.86 -13.51 -18.35
N VAL A 342 5.14 -14.25 -17.49
CA VAL A 342 4.12 -15.22 -17.90
C VAL A 342 3.02 -14.52 -18.71
N GLU A 343 2.45 -13.40 -18.21
CA GLU A 343 1.42 -12.63 -18.91
C GLU A 343 1.91 -12.10 -20.26
N HIS A 344 3.18 -11.67 -20.35
CA HIS A 344 3.76 -11.16 -21.59
C HIS A 344 3.81 -12.23 -22.70
N ARG A 345 4.02 -13.48 -22.33
CA ARG A 345 4.14 -14.60 -23.27
C ARG A 345 2.86 -15.36 -23.54
N THR A 346 1.98 -15.45 -22.56
CA THR A 346 0.76 -16.28 -22.65
C THR A 346 -0.51 -15.45 -22.82
N GLY A 347 -0.45 -14.13 -22.55
CA GLY A 347 -1.62 -13.24 -22.56
C GLY A 347 -2.56 -13.43 -21.37
N THR A 348 -2.26 -14.32 -20.40
CA THR A 348 -3.14 -14.66 -19.28
C THR A 348 -2.39 -14.90 -17.98
N THR A 349 -3.07 -14.69 -16.84
CA THR A 349 -2.59 -15.05 -15.49
C THR A 349 -3.57 -16.01 -14.79
N GLU A 350 -4.61 -16.48 -15.49
CA GLU A 350 -5.55 -17.46 -14.95
C GLU A 350 -4.87 -18.84 -14.78
N LEU A 351 -4.80 -19.34 -13.56
CA LEU A 351 -4.11 -20.60 -13.22
C LEU A 351 -4.66 -21.82 -13.98
N LYS A 352 -5.95 -21.80 -14.33
CA LYS A 352 -6.61 -22.87 -15.09
C LYS A 352 -6.09 -23.00 -16.53
N LYS A 353 -5.64 -21.89 -17.13
CA LYS A 353 -5.18 -21.82 -18.53
C LYS A 353 -3.67 -22.05 -18.66
N LEU A 354 -2.95 -22.03 -17.54
CA LEU A 354 -1.50 -22.19 -17.48
C LEU A 354 -1.12 -23.64 -17.20
N GLY A 355 0.14 -23.99 -17.37
CA GLY A 355 0.69 -25.31 -17.01
C GLY A 355 1.96 -25.67 -17.79
N GLY A 356 2.92 -26.31 -17.11
CA GLY A 356 4.13 -26.88 -17.73
C GLY A 356 5.12 -25.84 -18.26
N LEU A 357 5.04 -24.58 -17.85
CA LEU A 357 5.87 -23.48 -18.39
C LEU A 357 7.35 -23.57 -17.97
N ALA A 358 7.74 -24.40 -17.02
CA ALA A 358 9.14 -24.49 -16.58
C ALA A 358 10.10 -24.94 -17.69
N ARG A 359 9.62 -25.69 -18.68
CA ARG A 359 10.42 -26.12 -19.83
C ARG A 359 10.63 -25.02 -20.87
N GLU A 360 9.58 -24.19 -21.06
CA GLU A 360 9.54 -23.14 -22.07
C GLU A 360 10.11 -21.81 -21.57
N MET A 361 10.00 -21.58 -20.25
CA MET A 361 10.42 -20.37 -19.55
C MET A 361 11.28 -20.70 -18.32
N PRO A 362 12.43 -21.40 -18.49
CA PRO A 362 13.21 -21.93 -17.39
C PRO A 362 13.81 -20.86 -16.47
N LEU A 363 14.22 -19.71 -17.01
CA LEU A 363 14.78 -18.63 -16.20
C LEU A 363 13.69 -17.90 -15.39
N THR A 364 12.54 -17.66 -16.01
CA THR A 364 11.36 -17.14 -15.28
C THR A 364 10.90 -18.11 -14.20
N ALA A 365 10.85 -19.42 -14.50
CA ALA A 365 10.47 -20.44 -13.53
C ALA A 365 11.46 -20.53 -12.36
N ALA A 366 12.76 -20.47 -12.62
CA ALA A 366 13.79 -20.45 -11.59
C ALA A 366 13.65 -19.24 -10.66
N GLY A 367 13.54 -18.04 -11.23
CA GLY A 367 13.35 -16.81 -10.46
C GLY A 367 12.05 -16.81 -9.65
N PHE A 368 10.93 -17.24 -10.24
CA PHE A 368 9.67 -17.41 -9.52
C PHE A 368 9.83 -18.41 -8.35
N THR A 369 10.47 -19.55 -8.58
CA THR A 369 10.62 -20.60 -7.56
C THR A 369 11.45 -20.10 -6.38
N VAL A 370 12.59 -19.46 -6.61
CA VAL A 370 13.41 -18.88 -5.53
C VAL A 370 12.60 -17.85 -4.73
N CYS A 371 11.93 -16.92 -5.39
CA CYS A 371 11.11 -15.91 -4.71
C CYS A 371 9.90 -16.53 -3.96
N ALA A 372 9.29 -17.60 -4.52
CA ALA A 372 8.19 -18.34 -3.89
C ALA A 372 8.63 -19.13 -2.65
N LEU A 373 9.81 -19.74 -2.68
CA LEU A 373 10.41 -20.39 -1.53
C LEU A 373 10.84 -19.36 -0.47
N ALA A 374 11.37 -18.21 -0.89
CA ALA A 374 11.74 -17.13 0.00
C ALA A 374 10.54 -16.59 0.78
N ILE A 375 9.44 -16.19 0.12
CA ILE A 375 8.24 -15.72 0.82
C ILE A 375 7.61 -16.79 1.71
N SER A 376 7.77 -18.04 1.36
CA SER A 376 7.27 -19.19 2.15
C SER A 376 8.06 -19.43 3.44
N GLY A 377 9.25 -18.83 3.56
CA GLY A 377 10.12 -19.01 4.71
C GLY A 377 10.89 -20.33 4.65
N VAL A 378 11.34 -20.72 3.46
CA VAL A 378 12.16 -21.92 3.29
C VAL A 378 13.63 -21.57 3.50
N TRP A 379 14.30 -22.30 4.42
CA TRP A 379 15.75 -22.19 4.61
C TRP A 379 16.50 -22.58 3.31
N PRO A 380 17.60 -21.93 2.92
CA PRO A 380 18.34 -20.85 3.58
C PRO A 380 18.01 -19.46 3.03
N LEU A 381 16.79 -19.20 2.56
CA LEU A 381 16.41 -17.93 1.92
C LEU A 381 16.07 -16.84 2.93
N ASN A 382 16.14 -15.60 2.49
CA ASN A 382 15.97 -14.41 3.31
C ASN A 382 14.64 -14.33 4.08
N GLY A 383 13.56 -14.84 3.49
CA GLY A 383 12.25 -14.86 4.14
C GLY A 383 12.18 -15.78 5.36
N PHE A 384 12.97 -16.86 5.39
CA PHE A 384 13.13 -17.70 6.58
C PHE A 384 13.68 -16.88 7.73
N VAL A 385 14.83 -16.22 7.53
CA VAL A 385 15.51 -15.44 8.58
C VAL A 385 14.60 -14.39 9.20
N SER A 386 13.95 -13.57 8.37
CA SER A 386 13.09 -12.50 8.88
C SER A 386 11.82 -13.01 9.57
N LYS A 387 11.24 -14.14 9.12
CA LYS A 387 10.09 -14.76 9.80
C LYS A 387 10.47 -15.36 11.14
N GLU A 388 11.61 -16.06 11.23
CA GLU A 388 12.13 -16.58 12.49
C GLU A 388 12.29 -15.48 13.53
N MET A 389 12.85 -14.33 13.14
CA MET A 389 12.98 -13.17 14.03
C MET A 389 11.62 -12.64 14.51
N VAL A 390 10.60 -12.60 13.63
CA VAL A 390 9.23 -12.20 14.01
C VAL A 390 8.60 -13.20 14.96
N PHE A 391 8.80 -14.52 14.73
CA PHE A 391 8.29 -15.57 15.62
C PHE A 391 8.93 -15.48 17.01
N HIS A 392 10.26 -15.31 17.06
CA HIS A 392 10.97 -15.09 18.33
C HIS A 392 10.48 -13.83 19.04
N GLY A 393 10.33 -12.72 18.31
CA GLY A 393 9.79 -11.49 18.88
C GLY A 393 8.37 -11.64 19.45
N ALA A 394 7.51 -12.38 18.75
CA ALA A 394 6.15 -12.67 19.24
C ALA A 394 6.16 -13.52 20.52
N LEU A 395 7.05 -14.53 20.61
CA LEU A 395 7.22 -15.34 21.82
C LEU A 395 7.82 -14.53 22.97
N GLU A 396 8.86 -13.73 22.70
CA GLU A 396 9.52 -12.89 23.69
C GLU A 396 8.59 -11.78 24.21
N SER A 397 7.63 -11.31 23.40
CA SER A 397 6.59 -10.38 23.88
C SER A 397 5.67 -10.97 24.96
N GLY A 398 5.73 -12.29 25.17
CA GLY A 398 4.91 -13.03 26.12
C GLY A 398 3.54 -13.48 25.58
N SER A 399 3.29 -13.32 24.30
CA SER A 399 1.98 -13.57 23.68
C SER A 399 2.04 -14.65 22.59
N VAL A 400 2.06 -15.92 23.03
CA VAL A 400 2.16 -17.11 22.16
C VAL A 400 1.09 -17.16 21.06
N ILE A 401 -0.10 -16.60 21.30
CA ILE A 401 -1.19 -16.59 20.31
C ILE A 401 -0.81 -15.89 19.01
N PHE A 402 0.02 -14.86 19.07
CA PHE A 402 0.48 -14.12 17.88
C PHE A 402 1.57 -14.92 17.11
N ALA A 403 2.41 -15.67 17.81
CA ALA A 403 3.33 -16.60 17.16
C ALA A 403 2.58 -17.73 16.44
N ILE A 404 1.53 -18.29 17.07
CA ILE A 404 0.65 -19.29 16.43
C ILE A 404 -0.02 -18.70 15.18
N ALA A 405 -0.57 -17.49 15.24
CA ALA A 405 -1.18 -16.83 14.08
C ALA A 405 -0.16 -16.66 12.94
N ALA A 406 1.08 -16.30 13.27
CA ALA A 406 2.15 -16.15 12.28
C ALA A 406 2.55 -17.48 11.65
N TRP A 407 2.66 -18.58 12.42
CA TRP A 407 2.91 -19.93 11.88
C TRP A 407 1.76 -20.44 11.01
N VAL A 408 0.50 -20.24 11.41
CA VAL A 408 -0.67 -20.56 10.58
C VAL A 408 -0.59 -19.81 9.25
N GLY A 409 -0.22 -18.53 9.28
CA GLY A 409 0.04 -17.74 8.09
C GLY A 409 1.15 -18.33 7.20
N ALA A 410 2.22 -18.85 7.80
CA ALA A 410 3.31 -19.48 7.06
C ALA A 410 2.87 -20.79 6.38
N ILE A 411 2.08 -21.64 7.05
CA ILE A 411 1.49 -22.87 6.49
C ILE A 411 0.69 -22.54 5.22
N PHE A 412 -0.27 -21.63 5.31
CA PHE A 412 -1.13 -21.28 4.17
C PHE A 412 -0.36 -20.51 3.07
N THR A 413 0.67 -19.74 3.44
CA THR A 413 1.56 -19.11 2.45
C THR A 413 2.24 -20.16 1.58
N PHE A 414 2.89 -21.15 2.18
CA PHE A 414 3.59 -22.18 1.43
C PHE A 414 2.62 -23.05 0.62
N ALA A 415 1.50 -23.48 1.19
CA ALA A 415 0.46 -24.22 0.48
C ALA A 415 -0.05 -23.47 -0.77
N SER A 416 -0.23 -22.14 -0.66
CA SER A 416 -0.65 -21.29 -1.77
C SER A 416 0.42 -21.17 -2.87
N PHE A 417 1.71 -21.05 -2.50
CA PHE A 417 2.79 -20.99 -3.48
C PHE A 417 3.09 -22.35 -4.12
N LEU A 418 2.92 -23.47 -3.40
CA LEU A 418 2.92 -24.81 -3.99
C LEU A 418 1.81 -24.92 -5.05
N LYS A 419 0.59 -24.45 -4.75
CA LYS A 419 -0.50 -24.41 -5.73
C LYS A 419 -0.13 -23.55 -6.95
N ALA A 420 0.36 -22.33 -6.74
CA ALA A 420 0.69 -21.41 -7.82
C ALA A 420 1.83 -21.94 -8.71
N GLY A 421 2.94 -22.36 -8.10
CA GLY A 421 4.09 -22.93 -8.83
C GLY A 421 3.74 -24.21 -9.60
N HIS A 422 3.00 -25.12 -8.96
CA HIS A 422 2.53 -26.34 -9.61
C HIS A 422 1.57 -26.03 -10.76
N ALA A 423 0.61 -25.14 -10.58
CA ALA A 423 -0.35 -24.79 -11.62
C ALA A 423 0.27 -24.06 -12.82
N VAL A 424 1.30 -23.22 -12.60
CA VAL A 424 1.90 -22.40 -13.67
C VAL A 424 3.07 -23.13 -14.35
N PHE A 425 4.02 -23.66 -13.56
CA PHE A 425 5.32 -24.09 -14.06
C PHE A 425 5.50 -25.62 -14.11
N PHE A 426 5.05 -26.34 -13.07
CA PHE A 426 5.41 -27.75 -12.89
C PHE A 426 4.27 -28.74 -13.15
N GLY A 427 3.05 -28.26 -13.41
CA GLY A 427 1.90 -29.10 -13.74
C GLY A 427 1.90 -29.61 -15.18
N PRO A 428 0.85 -30.35 -15.56
CA PRO A 428 0.68 -30.79 -16.95
C PRO A 428 0.63 -29.60 -17.92
N ARG A 429 1.27 -29.76 -19.07
CA ARG A 429 1.32 -28.71 -20.11
C ARG A 429 -0.09 -28.41 -20.63
N SER A 430 -0.50 -27.16 -20.55
CA SER A 430 -1.73 -26.68 -21.17
C SER A 430 -1.56 -26.51 -22.69
N LYS A 431 -2.59 -26.89 -23.45
CA LYS A 431 -2.59 -26.70 -24.92
C LYS A 431 -2.56 -25.22 -25.31
N GLU A 432 -3.13 -24.35 -24.47
CA GLU A 432 -3.23 -22.91 -24.72
C GLU A 432 -1.87 -22.20 -24.73
N VAL A 433 -0.87 -22.76 -24.04
CA VAL A 433 0.47 -22.17 -23.90
C VAL A 433 1.58 -23.00 -24.54
N ALA A 434 1.24 -23.94 -25.40
CA ALA A 434 2.17 -24.91 -25.98
C ALA A 434 3.28 -24.30 -26.85
N ALA A 435 3.09 -23.10 -27.41
CA ALA A 435 4.05 -22.40 -28.29
C ALA A 435 4.83 -21.29 -27.56
N THR A 436 4.80 -21.25 -26.22
CA THR A 436 5.47 -20.21 -25.42
C THR A 436 7.00 -20.36 -25.48
N LYS A 437 7.71 -19.24 -25.37
CA LYS A 437 9.17 -19.15 -25.26
C LYS A 437 9.54 -18.24 -24.08
N GLU A 438 10.80 -18.31 -23.65
CA GLU A 438 11.29 -17.41 -22.58
C GLU A 438 11.10 -15.93 -22.94
N SER A 439 10.90 -15.11 -21.95
CA SER A 439 10.75 -13.66 -22.11
C SER A 439 12.06 -12.98 -22.49
N PRO A 440 12.03 -11.78 -23.09
CA PRO A 440 13.23 -11.02 -23.41
C PRO A 440 14.08 -10.70 -22.19
N ALA A 441 15.39 -10.56 -22.39
CA ALA A 441 16.35 -10.30 -21.32
C ALA A 441 15.98 -9.12 -20.39
N PRO A 442 15.46 -7.98 -20.85
CA PRO A 442 15.04 -6.89 -19.95
C PRO A 442 13.93 -7.29 -18.97
N ILE A 443 13.10 -8.30 -19.27
CA ILE A 443 12.09 -8.84 -18.36
C ILE A 443 12.72 -9.84 -17.39
N VAL A 444 13.60 -10.72 -17.87
CA VAL A 444 14.15 -11.83 -17.09
C VAL A 444 15.26 -11.38 -16.13
N ILE A 445 16.13 -10.45 -16.54
CA ILE A 445 17.27 -9.99 -15.73
C ILE A 445 16.83 -9.45 -14.36
N PRO A 446 15.83 -8.54 -14.25
CA PRO A 446 15.35 -8.09 -12.94
C PRO A 446 14.85 -9.21 -12.04
N ILE A 447 14.17 -10.22 -12.60
CA ILE A 447 13.66 -11.38 -11.85
C ILE A 447 14.82 -12.16 -11.24
N LEU A 448 15.88 -12.42 -12.04
CA LEU A 448 17.06 -13.17 -11.60
C LEU A 448 17.88 -12.39 -10.56
N ILE A 449 18.02 -11.05 -10.71
CA ILE A 449 18.69 -10.20 -9.73
C ILE A 449 17.95 -10.29 -8.39
N LEU A 450 16.63 -10.17 -8.38
CA LEU A 450 15.83 -10.24 -7.16
C LEU A 450 15.89 -11.64 -6.53
N ALA A 451 15.88 -12.70 -7.32
CA ALA A 451 16.07 -14.05 -6.85
C ALA A 451 17.48 -14.25 -6.22
N ALA A 452 18.52 -13.73 -6.86
CA ALA A 452 19.88 -13.76 -6.33
C ALA A 452 19.99 -12.99 -5.00
N LEU A 453 19.35 -11.81 -4.88
CA LEU A 453 19.29 -11.06 -3.63
C LEU A 453 18.56 -11.83 -2.52
N CYS A 454 17.49 -12.59 -2.83
CA CYS A 454 16.81 -13.45 -1.86
C CYS A 454 17.74 -14.54 -1.32
N ILE A 455 18.59 -15.13 -2.18
CA ILE A 455 19.59 -16.12 -1.78
C ILE A 455 20.69 -15.45 -0.95
N THR A 456 21.23 -14.32 -1.44
CA THR A 456 22.34 -13.61 -0.78
C THR A 456 21.96 -13.14 0.62
N PHE A 457 20.78 -12.53 0.80
CA PHE A 457 20.30 -12.02 2.09
C PHE A 457 19.85 -13.15 3.03
N GLY A 458 19.64 -14.34 2.52
CA GLY A 458 19.36 -15.52 3.34
C GLY A 458 20.64 -16.25 3.78
N VAL A 459 21.49 -16.62 2.81
CA VAL A 459 22.74 -17.35 3.07
C VAL A 459 23.77 -16.50 3.83
N PHE A 460 23.92 -15.23 3.41
CA PHE A 460 24.83 -14.27 4.04
C PHE A 460 24.05 -13.25 4.91
N ASN A 461 23.13 -13.75 5.75
CA ASN A 461 22.24 -12.92 6.55
C ASN A 461 22.94 -11.95 7.52
N LYS A 462 24.17 -12.24 7.93
CA LYS A 462 25.01 -11.31 8.69
C LYS A 462 25.16 -9.96 7.98
N LEU A 463 25.36 -9.98 6.66
CA LEU A 463 25.55 -8.76 5.87
C LEU A 463 24.39 -7.79 6.03
N PRO A 464 23.12 -8.14 5.72
CA PRO A 464 22.01 -7.21 5.90
C PRO A 464 21.69 -6.92 7.37
N LEU A 465 21.88 -7.85 8.29
CA LEU A 465 21.57 -7.64 9.70
C LEU A 465 22.56 -6.67 10.35
N GLU A 466 23.86 -6.84 10.14
CA GLU A 466 24.91 -6.00 10.73
C GLU A 466 25.07 -4.64 10.00
N SER A 467 24.93 -4.63 8.66
CA SER A 467 25.16 -3.40 7.87
C SER A 467 23.95 -2.48 7.78
N PHE A 468 22.72 -3.03 7.85
CA PHE A 468 21.49 -2.24 7.66
C PHE A 468 20.60 -2.23 8.90
N ILE A 469 20.26 -3.39 9.47
CA ILE A 469 19.21 -3.49 10.50
C ILE A 469 19.74 -3.10 11.89
N GLN A 470 20.88 -3.63 12.31
CA GLN A 470 21.48 -3.34 13.61
C GLN A 470 21.76 -1.83 13.80
N PRO A 471 22.35 -1.10 12.83
CA PRO A 471 22.58 0.34 12.98
C PRO A 471 21.29 1.16 13.09
N ILE A 472 20.15 0.71 12.53
CA ILE A 472 18.87 1.38 12.69
C ILE A 472 18.41 1.31 14.15
N LEU A 473 18.60 0.16 14.79
CA LEU A 473 18.12 -0.09 16.15
C LEU A 473 19.10 0.37 17.24
N ALA A 474 20.37 0.58 16.91
CA ALA A 474 21.41 0.94 17.88
C ALA A 474 21.10 2.23 18.66
N GLY A 475 20.36 3.17 18.07
CA GLY A 475 19.90 4.39 18.73
C GLY A 475 18.65 4.24 19.62
N HIS A 476 18.01 3.06 19.63
CA HIS A 476 16.71 2.82 20.28
C HIS A 476 16.76 1.71 21.34
N VAL A 477 17.94 1.18 21.61
CA VAL A 477 18.16 0.12 22.60
C VAL A 477 19.12 0.64 23.66
N GLU A 478 18.95 0.18 24.91
CA GLU A 478 19.82 0.58 26.01
C GLU A 478 21.30 0.35 25.68
N ALA A 479 22.15 1.32 26.01
CA ALA A 479 23.58 1.26 25.76
C ALA A 479 24.19 0.00 26.44
N GLY A 480 24.81 -0.86 25.65
CA GLY A 480 25.38 -2.14 26.12
C GLY A 480 24.54 -3.39 25.83
N THR A 481 23.32 -3.23 25.28
CA THR A 481 22.55 -4.40 24.80
C THR A 481 23.23 -4.97 23.56
N HIS A 482 23.75 -6.20 23.66
CA HIS A 482 24.28 -6.90 22.50
C HIS A 482 23.14 -7.32 21.57
N LEU A 483 23.01 -6.59 20.45
CA LEU A 483 22.05 -6.92 19.38
C LEU A 483 22.65 -8.04 18.50
N ASP A 484 22.87 -9.24 19.06
CA ASP A 484 23.31 -10.39 18.27
C ASP A 484 22.09 -11.09 17.66
N PHE A 485 21.58 -10.53 16.56
CA PHE A 485 20.50 -11.15 15.79
C PHE A 485 20.95 -12.38 15.01
N THR A 486 22.26 -12.59 14.86
CA THR A 486 22.82 -13.65 14.01
C THR A 486 22.80 -15.01 14.72
N SER A 487 23.01 -15.04 16.03
CA SER A 487 22.94 -16.27 16.81
C SER A 487 21.54 -16.88 16.82
N HIS A 488 20.50 -16.05 16.87
CA HIS A 488 19.09 -16.49 16.86
C HIS A 488 18.61 -16.88 15.44
N ALA A 489 19.04 -16.16 14.41
CA ALA A 489 18.63 -16.38 13.03
C ALA A 489 19.32 -17.59 12.35
N LEU A 490 20.50 -17.99 12.82
CA LEU A 490 21.31 -19.08 12.24
C LEU A 490 21.12 -20.44 12.91
N ALA A 491 20.52 -20.49 14.09
CA ALA A 491 20.30 -21.74 14.79
C ALA A 491 19.15 -22.55 14.14
N VAL A 492 19.43 -23.21 13.03
CA VAL A 492 18.50 -24.15 12.35
C VAL A 492 18.01 -25.27 13.29
N PHE A 493 18.68 -25.46 14.40
CA PHE A 493 18.37 -26.46 15.42
C PHE A 493 17.66 -25.91 16.67
N ASN A 494 17.12 -24.69 16.61
CA ASN A 494 16.28 -24.17 17.69
C ASN A 494 14.83 -24.69 17.58
N PRO A 495 14.06 -24.71 18.68
CA PRO A 495 12.66 -25.20 18.66
C PRO A 495 11.75 -24.43 17.69
N VAL A 496 11.98 -23.13 17.49
CA VAL A 496 11.18 -22.25 16.59
C VAL A 496 11.40 -22.66 15.14
N ALA A 497 12.66 -22.90 14.73
CA ALA A 497 12.98 -23.43 13.42
C ALA A 497 12.38 -24.83 13.19
N GLY A 498 12.38 -25.68 14.23
CA GLY A 498 11.69 -26.97 14.19
C GLY A 498 10.20 -26.85 13.90
N ILE A 499 9.51 -25.90 14.53
CA ILE A 499 8.09 -25.61 14.25
C ILE A 499 7.93 -25.09 12.82
N SER A 500 8.82 -24.22 12.34
CA SER A 500 8.78 -23.71 10.97
C SER A 500 8.93 -24.81 9.93
N ILE A 501 9.82 -25.78 10.15
CA ILE A 501 9.95 -26.97 9.29
C ILE A 501 8.66 -27.81 9.33
N LEU A 502 8.08 -28.01 10.51
CA LEU A 502 6.79 -28.70 10.64
C LEU A 502 5.68 -27.99 9.87
N CYS A 503 5.62 -26.65 9.91
CA CYS A 503 4.69 -25.85 9.14
C CYS A 503 4.81 -26.10 7.62
N LEU A 504 6.05 -26.18 7.10
CA LEU A 504 6.30 -26.50 5.69
C LEU A 504 5.82 -27.91 5.33
N LEU A 505 6.06 -28.90 6.20
CA LEU A 505 5.58 -30.28 5.99
C LEU A 505 4.05 -30.36 5.99
N ILE A 506 3.38 -29.67 6.92
CA ILE A 506 1.92 -29.58 6.96
C ILE A 506 1.39 -28.93 5.68
N ALA A 507 1.99 -27.84 5.22
CA ALA A 507 1.59 -27.16 3.98
C ALA A 507 1.74 -28.05 2.74
N PHE A 508 2.83 -28.81 2.66
CA PHE A 508 3.04 -29.80 1.61
C PHE A 508 1.96 -30.90 1.64
N GLY A 509 1.66 -31.42 2.83
CA GLY A 509 0.60 -32.40 3.04
C GLY A 509 -0.78 -31.86 2.60
N LEU A 510 -1.11 -30.63 2.98
CA LEU A 510 -2.36 -29.95 2.56
C LEU A 510 -2.43 -29.81 1.04
N HIS A 511 -1.35 -29.40 0.39
CA HIS A 511 -1.30 -29.28 -1.06
C HIS A 511 -1.46 -30.65 -1.75
N ALA A 512 -0.74 -31.67 -1.29
CA ALA A 512 -0.82 -33.04 -1.85
C ALA A 512 -2.23 -33.63 -1.69
N TYR A 513 -2.83 -33.46 -0.51
CA TYR A 513 -4.22 -33.89 -0.24
C TYR A 513 -5.20 -33.17 -1.16
N GLY A 514 -5.11 -31.85 -1.24
CA GLY A 514 -6.00 -31.04 -2.08
C GLY A 514 -5.83 -31.33 -3.58
N TRP A 515 -4.61 -31.56 -4.04
CA TRP A 515 -4.34 -31.97 -5.42
C TRP A 515 -4.97 -33.33 -5.78
N LYS A 516 -4.85 -34.32 -4.89
CA LYS A 516 -5.52 -35.62 -5.08
C LYS A 516 -7.04 -35.48 -5.15
N ARG A 517 -7.66 -34.67 -4.27
CA ARG A 517 -9.10 -34.41 -4.24
C ARG A 517 -9.57 -33.54 -5.40
N GLY A 518 -8.73 -32.66 -5.92
CA GLY A 518 -9.01 -31.74 -7.04
C GLY A 518 -8.75 -32.36 -8.42
N GLU A 519 -9.02 -33.65 -8.61
CA GLU A 519 -8.85 -34.37 -9.88
C GLU A 519 -7.44 -34.24 -10.48
N LYS A 520 -6.42 -34.16 -9.64
CA LYS A 520 -5.03 -33.88 -10.00
C LYS A 520 -4.80 -32.57 -10.75
N LYS A 521 -5.72 -31.60 -10.60
CA LYS A 521 -5.60 -30.23 -11.11
C LYS A 521 -5.02 -29.34 -10.03
N ALA A 522 -3.81 -28.83 -10.24
CA ALA A 522 -3.06 -28.07 -9.22
C ALA A 522 -3.79 -26.81 -8.77
N TYR A 523 -4.51 -26.11 -9.67
CA TYR A 523 -5.27 -24.90 -9.34
C TYR A 523 -6.48 -25.16 -8.41
N LEU A 524 -6.92 -26.42 -8.26
CA LEU A 524 -7.98 -26.86 -7.35
C LEU A 524 -7.44 -27.37 -5.99
N ALA A 525 -6.14 -27.39 -5.77
CA ALA A 525 -5.55 -27.95 -4.55
C ALA A 525 -6.02 -27.26 -3.25
N SER A 526 -6.55 -26.05 -3.31
CA SER A 526 -7.12 -25.32 -2.17
C SER A 526 -8.62 -25.54 -1.95
N GLU A 527 -9.32 -26.21 -2.86
CA GLU A 527 -10.78 -26.44 -2.76
C GLU A 527 -11.23 -27.12 -1.45
N PRO A 528 -10.50 -28.10 -0.86
CA PRO A 528 -10.91 -28.67 0.41
C PRO A 528 -10.93 -27.66 1.56
N VAL A 529 -10.03 -26.68 1.56
CA VAL A 529 -10.00 -25.60 2.55
C VAL A 529 -11.18 -24.64 2.32
N HIS A 530 -11.43 -24.28 1.06
CA HIS A 530 -12.56 -23.42 0.68
C HIS A 530 -13.92 -24.00 1.08
N LYS A 531 -14.07 -25.32 0.93
CA LYS A 531 -15.32 -26.05 1.23
C LYS A 531 -15.48 -26.48 2.68
N PHE A 532 -14.51 -26.16 3.56
CA PHE A 532 -14.60 -26.54 4.97
C PHE A 532 -15.80 -25.85 5.65
N PRO A 533 -16.61 -26.59 6.45
CA PRO A 533 -17.74 -26.00 7.15
C PRO A 533 -17.34 -24.79 8.01
N GLY A 534 -18.12 -23.71 7.93
CA GLY A 534 -17.80 -22.43 8.58
C GLY A 534 -16.88 -21.51 7.76
N LEU A 535 -15.80 -22.02 7.16
CA LEU A 535 -14.94 -21.21 6.30
C LEU A 535 -15.62 -20.83 4.99
N ARG A 536 -16.42 -21.70 4.41
CA ARG A 536 -17.17 -21.43 3.18
C ARG A 536 -18.02 -20.16 3.32
N GLN A 537 -18.79 -20.03 4.41
CA GLN A 537 -19.63 -18.85 4.63
C GLN A 537 -18.79 -17.56 4.76
N VAL A 538 -17.62 -17.63 5.43
CA VAL A 538 -16.71 -16.48 5.52
C VAL A 538 -16.16 -16.10 4.15
N TYR A 539 -15.79 -17.07 3.32
CA TYR A 539 -15.36 -16.80 1.95
C TYR A 539 -16.46 -16.22 1.07
N ASP A 540 -17.68 -16.76 1.14
CA ASP A 540 -18.84 -16.26 0.40
C ASP A 540 -19.14 -14.79 0.77
N LEU A 541 -19.06 -14.44 2.06
CA LEU A 541 -19.20 -13.05 2.55
C LEU A 541 -18.06 -12.14 2.07
N ALA A 542 -16.82 -12.65 2.06
CA ALA A 542 -15.67 -11.89 1.59
C ALA A 542 -15.72 -11.66 0.07
N GLU A 543 -16.14 -12.66 -0.71
CA GLU A 543 -16.36 -12.53 -2.15
C GLU A 543 -17.52 -11.58 -2.47
N ALA A 544 -18.58 -11.58 -1.65
CA ALA A 544 -19.68 -10.61 -1.71
C ALA A 544 -19.27 -9.19 -1.24
N ARG A 545 -17.99 -8.97 -0.90
CA ARG A 545 -17.41 -7.68 -0.46
C ARG A 545 -18.06 -7.11 0.81
N VAL A 546 -18.62 -7.96 1.68
CA VAL A 546 -19.24 -7.52 2.94
C VAL A 546 -18.20 -6.89 3.87
N PHE A 547 -16.96 -7.37 3.84
CA PHE A 547 -15.84 -6.84 4.64
C PHE A 547 -15.04 -5.72 3.94
N ASP A 548 -15.49 -5.25 2.77
CA ASP A 548 -14.85 -4.17 2.03
C ASP A 548 -15.38 -2.82 2.52
N LEU A 549 -14.55 -2.08 3.28
CA LEU A 549 -14.90 -0.78 3.85
C LEU A 549 -15.36 0.22 2.81
N TYR A 550 -14.78 0.20 1.61
CA TYR A 550 -15.18 1.10 0.53
C TYR A 550 -16.60 0.81 0.04
N GLU A 551 -16.93 -0.47 -0.20
CA GLU A 551 -18.27 -0.85 -0.64
C GLU A 551 -19.34 -0.57 0.45
N GLN A 552 -18.98 -0.79 1.73
CA GLN A 552 -19.88 -0.44 2.84
C GLN A 552 -20.03 1.07 2.99
N GLY A 553 -18.94 1.83 2.84
CA GLY A 553 -18.95 3.30 2.84
C GLY A 553 -19.84 3.87 1.73
N ILE A 554 -19.75 3.33 0.50
CA ILE A 554 -20.63 3.73 -0.62
C ILE A 554 -22.10 3.47 -0.28
N LYS A 555 -22.44 2.29 0.26
CA LYS A 555 -23.82 1.99 0.66
C LYS A 555 -24.34 2.94 1.73
N PHE A 556 -23.50 3.26 2.71
CA PHE A 556 -23.83 4.23 3.75
C PHE A 556 -24.09 5.64 3.16
N ILE A 557 -23.20 6.13 2.30
CA ILE A 557 -23.35 7.44 1.66
C ILE A 557 -24.58 7.47 0.75
N GLN A 558 -24.87 6.40 0.02
CA GLN A 558 -26.08 6.28 -0.78
C GLN A 558 -27.34 6.34 0.06
N GLY A 559 -27.35 5.63 1.22
CA GLY A 559 -28.43 5.69 2.18
C GLY A 559 -28.62 7.09 2.78
N LEU A 560 -27.53 7.74 3.18
CA LEU A 560 -27.54 9.10 3.71
C LEU A 560 -28.04 10.09 2.64
N SER A 561 -27.54 10.00 1.40
CA SER A 561 -27.99 10.82 0.28
C SER A 561 -29.48 10.69 0.02
N TRP A 562 -30.00 9.46 0.09
CA TRP A 562 -31.45 9.22 -0.06
C TRP A 562 -32.27 9.87 1.08
N VAL A 563 -31.79 9.79 2.32
CA VAL A 563 -32.46 10.43 3.49
C VAL A 563 -32.44 11.96 3.31
N LEU A 564 -31.29 12.55 2.97
CA LEU A 564 -31.17 13.97 2.75
C LEU A 564 -32.02 14.47 1.57
N PHE A 565 -32.03 13.71 0.47
CA PHE A 565 -32.86 14.01 -0.68
C PHE A 565 -34.36 14.01 -0.33
N LYS A 566 -34.83 12.96 0.36
CA LYS A 566 -36.25 12.88 0.75
C LYS A 566 -36.64 13.78 1.89
N GLY A 567 -35.76 13.92 2.90
CA GLY A 567 -36.06 14.64 4.14
C GLY A 567 -35.83 16.15 4.06
N ILE A 568 -34.93 16.61 3.19
CA ILE A 568 -34.54 18.02 3.11
C ILE A 568 -34.82 18.60 1.71
N ASP A 569 -34.24 18.01 0.68
CA ASP A 569 -34.26 18.58 -0.68
C ASP A 569 -35.69 18.65 -1.26
N ARG A 570 -36.39 17.52 -1.29
CA ARG A 570 -37.79 17.49 -1.73
C ARG A 570 -38.76 18.39 -0.95
N PRO A 571 -38.73 18.48 0.37
CA PRO A 571 -39.53 19.46 1.13
C PRO A 571 -39.20 20.90 0.76
N ILE A 572 -37.93 21.24 0.56
CA ILE A 572 -37.51 22.57 0.12
C ILE A 572 -38.05 22.85 -1.28
N ASP A 573 -37.88 21.96 -2.24
CA ASP A 573 -38.45 22.09 -3.58
C ASP A 573 -39.97 22.24 -3.54
N PHE A 574 -40.66 21.40 -2.78
CA PHE A 574 -42.12 21.52 -2.62
C PHE A 574 -42.52 22.88 -2.05
N PHE A 575 -41.78 23.38 -1.05
CA PHE A 575 -42.07 24.69 -0.48
C PHE A 575 -41.89 25.81 -1.52
N PHE A 576 -40.76 25.87 -2.20
CA PHE A 576 -40.48 26.94 -3.15
C PHE A 576 -41.29 26.80 -4.45
N GLU A 577 -41.37 25.62 -5.04
CA GLU A 577 -42.02 25.42 -6.31
C GLU A 577 -43.55 25.37 -6.23
N LYS A 578 -44.12 24.88 -5.13
CA LYS A 578 -45.58 24.75 -5.01
C LYS A 578 -46.19 25.73 -4.05
N VAL A 579 -45.66 25.87 -2.83
CA VAL A 579 -46.29 26.76 -1.83
C VAL A 579 -46.07 28.21 -2.22
N VAL A 580 -44.83 28.65 -2.39
CA VAL A 580 -44.50 30.03 -2.72
C VAL A 580 -45.12 30.44 -4.05
N THR A 581 -45.04 29.62 -5.08
CA THR A 581 -45.64 29.90 -6.38
C THR A 581 -47.17 29.89 -6.33
N SER A 582 -47.80 29.03 -5.50
CA SER A 582 -49.27 29.04 -5.34
C SER A 582 -49.74 30.30 -4.62
N VAL A 583 -49.02 30.70 -3.57
CA VAL A 583 -49.31 31.97 -2.85
C VAL A 583 -49.14 33.17 -3.82
N GLY A 584 -48.03 33.17 -4.59
CA GLY A 584 -47.81 34.21 -5.59
C GLY A 584 -48.93 34.28 -6.65
N ARG A 585 -49.37 33.12 -7.16
CA ARG A 585 -50.50 33.05 -8.11
C ARG A 585 -51.81 33.48 -7.48
N ALA A 586 -52.08 33.10 -6.24
CA ALA A 586 -53.29 33.55 -5.52
C ALA A 586 -53.27 35.05 -5.34
N PHE A 587 -52.13 35.61 -4.89
CA PHE A 587 -51.95 37.04 -4.73
C PHE A 587 -52.13 37.83 -6.07
N THR A 588 -51.46 37.38 -7.14
CA THR A 588 -51.63 37.97 -8.47
C THR A 588 -53.06 37.86 -8.98
N GLY A 589 -53.75 36.75 -8.68
CA GLY A 589 -55.15 36.56 -9.02
C GLY A 589 -56.07 37.56 -8.28
N ILE A 590 -55.83 37.81 -7.00
CA ILE A 590 -56.55 38.81 -6.21
C ILE A 590 -56.27 40.21 -6.77
N MET A 591 -55.02 40.56 -7.02
CA MET A 591 -54.62 41.84 -7.59
C MET A 591 -55.20 42.07 -8.98
N SER A 592 -55.25 41.06 -9.83
CA SER A 592 -55.86 41.10 -11.16
C SER A 592 -57.37 41.37 -11.10
N LYS A 593 -58.06 40.77 -10.13
CA LYS A 593 -59.51 41.02 -9.91
C LYS A 593 -59.77 42.43 -9.31
N ALA A 594 -58.84 42.90 -8.50
CA ALA A 594 -58.90 44.25 -7.96
C ALA A 594 -58.70 45.35 -9.06
N HIS A 595 -57.96 45.00 -10.13
CA HIS A 595 -57.78 45.86 -11.33
C HIS A 595 -58.99 45.78 -12.28
N ASN A 596 -60.11 46.33 -11.83
CA ASN A 596 -61.39 46.27 -12.56
C ASN A 596 -61.68 47.47 -13.49
N GLY A 597 -60.70 48.35 -13.67
CA GLY A 597 -60.85 49.56 -14.55
C GLY A 597 -61.64 50.69 -13.93
N GLN A 598 -62.19 50.60 -12.71
CA GLN A 598 -62.92 51.63 -12.04
C GLN A 598 -62.00 52.60 -11.26
N TYR A 599 -61.89 53.84 -11.69
CA TYR A 599 -61.01 54.82 -11.08
C TYR A 599 -61.24 55.03 -9.57
N ALA A 600 -62.49 55.02 -9.12
CA ALA A 600 -62.86 55.14 -7.72
C ALA A 600 -62.22 54.04 -6.82
N ASN A 601 -62.11 52.81 -7.32
CA ASN A 601 -61.47 51.68 -6.58
C ASN A 601 -59.97 51.90 -6.45
N TYR A 602 -59.29 52.41 -7.48
CA TYR A 602 -57.86 52.72 -7.41
C TYR A 602 -57.55 53.81 -6.41
N LEU A 603 -58.38 54.83 -6.38
CA LEU A 603 -58.26 55.94 -5.42
C LEU A 603 -58.47 55.44 -3.98
N ALA A 604 -59.47 54.55 -3.74
CA ALA A 604 -59.73 53.98 -2.45
C ALA A 604 -58.53 53.06 -1.99
N TRP A 605 -57.96 52.31 -2.90
CA TRP A 605 -56.76 51.48 -2.61
C TRP A 605 -55.53 52.34 -2.29
N SER A 606 -55.30 53.41 -3.02
CA SER A 606 -54.20 54.33 -2.78
C SER A 606 -54.34 55.06 -1.44
N VAL A 607 -55.52 55.55 -1.10
CA VAL A 607 -55.78 56.14 0.22
C VAL A 607 -55.68 55.13 1.35
N GLY A 608 -56.25 53.92 1.18
CA GLY A 608 -56.16 52.86 2.16
C GLY A 608 -54.72 52.44 2.40
N GLY A 609 -53.91 52.28 1.36
CA GLY A 609 -52.47 51.95 1.45
C GLY A 609 -51.70 53.06 2.20
N LEU A 610 -52.00 54.35 1.95
CA LEU A 610 -51.37 55.44 2.64
C LEU A 610 -51.71 55.45 4.14
N VAL A 611 -52.96 55.13 4.51
CA VAL A 611 -53.39 55.00 5.91
C VAL A 611 -52.69 53.88 6.60
N VAL A 612 -52.53 52.70 5.94
CA VAL A 612 -51.82 51.56 6.51
C VAL A 612 -50.35 51.93 6.73
N VAL A 613 -49.66 52.53 5.73
CA VAL A 613 -48.26 52.92 5.87
C VAL A 613 -48.09 53.96 6.99
N ALA A 614 -48.96 54.97 7.05
CA ALA A 614 -48.92 55.93 8.13
C ALA A 614 -49.15 55.32 9.52
N SER A 615 -50.08 54.36 9.61
CA SER A 615 -50.31 53.58 10.87
C SER A 615 -49.11 52.79 11.28
N ILE A 616 -48.45 52.08 10.33
CA ILE A 616 -47.24 51.33 10.60
C ILE A 616 -46.11 52.25 11.07
N ILE A 617 -45.90 53.39 10.38
CA ILE A 617 -44.85 54.33 10.78
C ILE A 617 -45.16 54.91 12.18
N THR A 618 -46.42 55.21 12.50
CA THR A 618 -46.78 55.68 13.82
C THR A 618 -46.58 54.63 14.92
N LEU A 619 -46.74 53.34 14.59
CA LEU A 619 -46.48 52.24 15.51
C LEU A 619 -44.97 51.95 15.69
N LEU A 620 -44.15 52.20 14.65
CA LEU A 620 -42.70 51.97 14.71
C LEU A 620 -41.94 53.18 15.32
N VAL A 621 -42.55 54.36 15.36
CA VAL A 621 -41.98 55.60 15.95
C VAL A 621 -42.38 55.79 17.42
N LYS A 622 -43.33 55.02 17.93
CA LYS A 622 -43.60 54.87 19.36
C LYS A 622 -42.73 53.74 19.95
#